data_0c1ddc2e4f043f734aa16ba1cf5d0028
#
_entry.id   0c1ddc2e4f043f734aa16ba1cf5d0028
#
_cell.length_a   1.000
_cell.length_b   1.000
_cell.length_c   1.000
_cell.angle_alpha   90.00
_cell.angle_beta   90.00
_cell.angle_gamma   90.00
#
_symmetry.space_group_name_H-M   'P 1'
#
loop_
_entity.id
_entity.type
_entity.pdbx_description
1 polymer ?
#
loop_
_entity_poly.entity_id
_entity_poly.type
_entity_poly.pdbx_seq_one_letter_code
_entity_poly.pdbx_strand_id
1 'polypeptide(L)'
;MVFYNQAFVRLWQLEDNWPEEHPSYGAFLDYLRERRLLPEVPDYPYFRSEEHKMFAAVTAPGEDLLHLPDGRSLRRIRAPHLKGGLIFAYEDITDRLTARREYNALMNVQQEILNSIEEAVLIFASNGRLQFYNQAYVNLWDADEIMLQKEPSFAEILETQKTFFSRVSDWEELKKDILNHIFSSATEAFSLNRGDGVRVECFSSLLSNESIMVLMHKTVSA
;
A
#
# COMPACT_ATOMS: atom_id res chain seq x y z
N MET A 1 13.15 27.84 -25.76
CA MET A 1 13.89 27.21 -24.61
C MET A 1 15.30 27.73 -24.58
N VAL A 2 15.88 27.92 -23.40
CA VAL A 2 17.24 28.49 -23.27
C VAL A 2 18.27 27.39 -22.96
N PHE A 3 17.88 26.41 -22.16
CA PHE A 3 18.73 25.28 -21.80
C PHE A 3 17.94 23.98 -21.79
N TYR A 4 18.56 22.91 -22.22
CA TYR A 4 18.08 21.54 -22.15
C TYR A 4 19.27 20.58 -22.09
N ASN A 5 19.05 19.36 -21.65
CA ASN A 5 20.08 18.32 -21.63
C ASN A 5 19.73 17.17 -22.56
N GLN A 6 20.69 16.28 -22.82
CA GLN A 6 20.50 15.13 -23.69
C GLN A 6 19.45 14.14 -23.18
N ALA A 7 19.24 14.08 -21.85
CA ALA A 7 18.18 13.26 -21.28
C ALA A 7 16.79 13.78 -21.65
N PHE A 8 16.60 15.10 -21.69
CA PHE A 8 15.36 15.73 -22.14
C PHE A 8 15.06 15.41 -23.61
N VAL A 9 16.07 15.47 -24.47
CA VAL A 9 15.93 15.14 -25.90
C VAL A 9 15.47 13.69 -26.08
N ARG A 10 16.13 12.76 -25.37
CA ARG A 10 15.76 11.33 -25.40
C ARG A 10 14.37 11.07 -24.81
N LEU A 11 14.06 11.70 -23.69
CA LEU A 11 12.77 11.51 -23.00
C LEU A 11 11.58 11.87 -23.90
N TRP A 12 11.69 13.01 -24.59
CA TRP A 12 10.64 13.54 -25.46
C TRP A 12 10.80 13.15 -26.92
N GLN A 13 11.76 12.29 -27.22
CA GLN A 13 12.04 11.80 -28.58
C GLN A 13 12.17 12.97 -29.60
N LEU A 14 12.87 14.02 -29.17
CA LEU A 14 13.03 15.21 -30.01
C LEU A 14 14.04 14.93 -31.16
N GLU A 15 13.80 15.49 -32.34
CA GLU A 15 14.76 15.47 -33.43
C GLU A 15 16.01 16.30 -33.06
N ASP A 16 17.18 15.87 -33.47
CA ASP A 16 18.46 16.45 -33.02
C ASP A 16 18.54 17.97 -33.23
N ASN A 17 17.98 18.48 -34.30
CA ASN A 17 18.03 19.90 -34.67
C ASN A 17 16.92 20.74 -34.03
N TRP A 18 15.83 20.11 -33.58
CA TRP A 18 14.66 20.86 -33.14
C TRP A 18 14.90 21.75 -31.91
N PRO A 19 15.64 21.33 -30.86
CA PRO A 19 15.97 22.20 -29.74
C PRO A 19 16.93 23.36 -30.10
N GLU A 20 17.76 23.22 -31.15
CA GLU A 20 18.72 24.24 -31.60
C GLU A 20 18.03 25.49 -32.17
N GLU A 21 16.82 25.33 -32.66
CA GLU A 21 15.97 26.45 -33.14
C GLU A 21 15.46 27.35 -32.04
N HIS A 22 15.77 27.04 -30.77
CA HIS A 22 15.28 27.76 -29.56
C HIS A 22 13.78 27.96 -29.53
N PRO A 23 12.97 26.90 -29.70
CA PRO A 23 11.52 27.02 -29.77
C PRO A 23 10.93 27.62 -28.49
N SER A 24 9.81 28.31 -28.63
CA SER A 24 9.03 28.74 -27.45
C SER A 24 8.44 27.54 -26.72
N TYR A 25 8.02 27.73 -25.48
CA TYR A 25 7.34 26.67 -24.74
C TYR A 25 6.03 26.23 -25.41
N GLY A 26 5.29 27.19 -25.99
CA GLY A 26 4.08 26.86 -26.76
C GLY A 26 4.38 26.01 -28.00
N ALA A 27 5.44 26.34 -28.74
CA ALA A 27 5.88 25.54 -29.88
C ALA A 27 6.31 24.12 -29.46
N PHE A 28 6.93 23.98 -28.30
CA PHE A 28 7.25 22.69 -27.73
C PHE A 28 5.98 21.86 -27.42
N LEU A 29 4.96 22.47 -26.81
CA LEU A 29 3.69 21.79 -26.55
C LEU A 29 2.99 21.37 -27.86
N ASP A 30 2.99 22.24 -28.87
CA ASP A 30 2.40 21.96 -30.17
C ASP A 30 3.12 20.77 -30.83
N TYR A 31 4.46 20.75 -30.80
CA TYR A 31 5.29 19.66 -31.31
C TYR A 31 4.99 18.32 -30.62
N LEU A 32 4.90 18.31 -29.28
CA LEU A 32 4.57 17.11 -28.53
C LEU A 32 3.16 16.61 -28.83
N ARG A 33 2.20 17.53 -29.00
CA ARG A 33 0.83 17.17 -29.36
C ARG A 33 0.74 16.47 -30.70
N GLU A 34 1.39 17.02 -31.72
CA GLU A 34 1.41 16.44 -33.08
C GLU A 34 1.95 15.00 -33.09
N ARG A 35 2.90 14.71 -32.19
CA ARG A 35 3.50 13.38 -32.03
C ARG A 35 2.80 12.49 -30.97
N ARG A 36 1.68 12.96 -30.41
CA ARG A 36 0.94 12.25 -29.35
C ARG A 36 1.80 11.94 -28.11
N LEU A 37 2.71 12.85 -27.77
CA LEU A 37 3.58 12.76 -26.60
C LEU A 37 3.09 13.62 -25.43
N LEU A 38 1.88 14.20 -25.50
CA LEU A 38 1.20 14.88 -24.42
C LEU A 38 0.06 14.02 -23.87
N PRO A 39 -0.32 14.20 -22.60
CA PRO A 39 -1.55 13.65 -22.08
C PRO A 39 -2.74 13.98 -22.96
N GLU A 40 -3.69 13.04 -23.09
CA GLU A 40 -4.94 13.31 -23.79
C GLU A 40 -5.77 14.32 -23.01
N VAL A 41 -6.01 15.47 -23.60
CA VAL A 41 -6.81 16.56 -23.01
C VAL A 41 -8.00 16.88 -23.91
N PRO A 42 -9.22 17.05 -23.36
CA PRO A 42 -10.41 17.36 -24.17
C PRO A 42 -10.31 18.72 -24.88
N ASP A 43 -9.68 19.70 -24.25
CA ASP A 43 -9.53 21.06 -24.76
C ASP A 43 -8.05 21.48 -24.74
N TYR A 44 -7.39 21.28 -25.86
CA TYR A 44 -5.98 21.64 -25.98
C TYR A 44 -5.70 23.16 -25.93
N PRO A 45 -6.49 24.05 -26.56
CA PRO A 45 -6.32 25.48 -26.42
C PRO A 45 -6.36 25.93 -24.96
N TYR A 46 -7.30 25.40 -24.18
CA TYR A 46 -7.40 25.69 -22.76
C TYR A 46 -6.16 25.15 -22.00
N PHE A 47 -5.78 23.90 -22.21
CA PHE A 47 -4.58 23.31 -21.63
C PHE A 47 -3.33 24.13 -21.92
N ARG A 48 -3.13 24.50 -23.18
CA ARG A 48 -1.99 25.31 -23.60
C ARG A 48 -1.98 26.70 -22.93
N SER A 49 -3.14 27.29 -22.74
CA SER A 49 -3.29 28.58 -22.02
C SER A 49 -2.92 28.45 -20.54
N GLU A 50 -3.38 27.39 -19.85
CA GLU A 50 -3.02 27.12 -18.45
C GLU A 50 -1.52 26.85 -18.30
N GLU A 51 -0.91 26.09 -19.18
CA GLU A 51 0.54 25.87 -19.22
C GLU A 51 1.33 27.19 -19.38
N HIS A 52 0.83 28.14 -20.19
CA HIS A 52 1.44 29.46 -20.30
C HIS A 52 1.26 30.33 -19.05
N LYS A 53 0.11 30.27 -18.38
CA LYS A 53 -0.14 31.02 -17.15
C LYS A 53 0.82 30.63 -16.02
N MET A 54 1.35 29.40 -16.03
CA MET A 54 2.33 28.94 -15.03
C MET A 54 3.58 29.83 -14.99
N PHE A 55 4.02 30.39 -16.13
CA PHE A 55 5.20 31.28 -16.17
C PHE A 55 5.05 32.55 -15.35
N ALA A 56 3.82 32.99 -15.11
CA ALA A 56 3.52 34.15 -14.28
C ALA A 56 3.08 33.78 -12.85
N ALA A 57 2.52 32.58 -12.67
CA ALA A 57 1.86 32.17 -11.42
C ALA A 57 2.78 31.36 -10.48
N VAL A 58 3.77 30.66 -11.02
CA VAL A 58 4.62 29.77 -10.21
C VAL A 58 5.67 30.58 -9.45
N THR A 59 5.49 30.67 -8.14
CA THR A 59 6.40 31.36 -7.22
C THR A 59 7.19 30.41 -6.33
N ALA A 60 6.80 29.14 -6.26
CA ALA A 60 7.46 28.08 -5.48
C ALA A 60 7.53 26.79 -6.31
N PRO A 61 8.46 25.89 -5.99
CA PRO A 61 8.50 24.56 -6.63
C PRO A 61 7.19 23.79 -6.44
N GLY A 62 6.78 23.09 -7.50
CA GLY A 62 5.61 22.22 -7.49
C GLY A 62 5.85 21.01 -8.38
N GLU A 63 5.04 19.98 -8.19
CA GLU A 63 5.11 18.77 -9.01
C GLU A 63 3.74 18.33 -9.50
N ASP A 64 3.72 17.66 -10.63
CA ASP A 64 2.55 16.99 -11.19
C ASP A 64 2.95 15.73 -11.96
N LEU A 65 1.96 14.90 -12.24
CA LEU A 65 2.12 13.66 -13.00
C LEU A 65 1.51 13.83 -14.38
N LEU A 66 2.26 13.39 -15.39
CA LEU A 66 1.82 13.36 -16.78
C LEU A 66 1.71 11.90 -17.21
N HIS A 67 0.50 11.45 -17.55
CA HIS A 67 0.28 10.14 -18.14
C HIS A 67 0.23 10.28 -19.66
N LEU A 68 1.19 9.69 -20.34
CA LEU A 68 1.34 9.81 -21.78
C LEU A 68 0.57 8.71 -22.51
N PRO A 69 0.11 8.95 -23.75
CA PRO A 69 -0.60 7.96 -24.55
C PRO A 69 0.22 6.70 -24.89
N ASP A 70 1.55 6.81 -24.85
CA ASP A 70 2.47 5.68 -25.05
C ASP A 70 2.63 4.77 -23.80
N GLY A 71 1.89 5.06 -22.73
CA GLY A 71 1.89 4.31 -21.47
C GLY A 71 2.91 4.79 -20.44
N ARG A 72 3.80 5.72 -20.79
CA ARG A 72 4.73 6.29 -19.82
C ARG A 72 4.02 7.20 -18.82
N SER A 73 4.56 7.24 -17.61
CA SER A 73 4.15 8.16 -16.55
C SER A 73 5.36 8.99 -16.16
N LEU A 74 5.28 10.28 -16.41
CA LEU A 74 6.35 11.22 -16.10
C LEU A 74 5.97 12.04 -14.88
N ARG A 75 6.90 12.17 -13.93
CA ARG A 75 6.84 13.18 -12.87
C ARG A 75 7.49 14.44 -13.39
N ARG A 76 6.71 15.53 -13.46
CA ARG A 76 7.21 16.86 -13.81
C ARG A 76 7.38 17.71 -12.56
N ILE A 77 8.58 18.20 -12.34
CA ILE A 77 8.87 19.20 -11.31
C ILE A 77 9.06 20.53 -12.02
N ARG A 78 8.39 21.56 -11.54
CA ARG A 78 8.49 22.94 -12.00
C ARG A 78 8.97 23.84 -10.90
N ALA A 79 9.90 24.74 -11.21
CA ALA A 79 10.44 25.71 -10.26
C ALA A 79 10.71 27.06 -10.95
N PRO A 80 10.54 28.20 -10.25
CA PRO A 80 10.91 29.48 -10.80
C PRO A 80 12.43 29.58 -10.98
N HIS A 81 12.87 30.18 -12.09
CA HIS A 81 14.29 30.46 -12.34
C HIS A 81 14.65 31.85 -11.88
N LEU A 82 15.84 32.01 -11.26
CA LEU A 82 16.31 33.29 -10.67
C LEU A 82 16.37 34.48 -11.67
N LYS A 83 16.60 34.20 -12.94
CA LYS A 83 16.66 35.21 -14.02
C LYS A 83 15.31 35.34 -14.77
N GLY A 84 14.24 34.87 -14.22
CA GLY A 84 12.92 34.79 -14.82
C GLY A 84 12.68 33.48 -15.60
N GLY A 85 11.41 33.13 -15.78
CA GLY A 85 10.98 31.89 -16.42
C GLY A 85 10.90 30.72 -15.45
N LEU A 86 10.75 29.51 -16.00
CA LEU A 86 10.61 28.26 -15.25
C LEU A 86 11.69 27.26 -15.62
N ILE A 87 12.07 26.45 -14.64
CA ILE A 87 12.82 25.22 -14.81
C ILE A 87 11.82 24.06 -14.75
N PHE A 88 11.89 23.15 -15.71
CA PHE A 88 11.18 21.89 -15.70
C PHE A 88 12.19 20.74 -15.58
N ALA A 89 11.95 19.84 -14.63
CA ALA A 89 12.62 18.56 -14.57
C ALA A 89 11.58 17.45 -14.78
N TYR A 90 11.93 16.47 -15.59
CA TYR A 90 11.06 15.33 -15.89
C TYR A 90 11.78 14.06 -15.47
N GLU A 91 11.05 13.19 -14.81
CA GLU A 91 11.50 11.87 -14.38
C GLU A 91 10.52 10.83 -14.91
N ASP A 92 11.00 9.83 -15.64
CA ASP A 92 10.18 8.68 -16.00
C ASP A 92 10.04 7.77 -14.77
N ILE A 93 8.82 7.64 -14.29
CA ILE A 93 8.50 6.84 -13.11
C ILE A 93 7.63 5.63 -13.46
N THR A 94 7.55 5.28 -14.73
CA THR A 94 6.69 4.20 -15.26
C THR A 94 6.97 2.88 -14.55
N ASP A 95 8.22 2.44 -14.55
CA ASP A 95 8.63 1.17 -13.94
C ASP A 95 8.33 1.15 -12.45
N ARG A 96 8.60 2.27 -11.75
CA ARG A 96 8.32 2.38 -10.32
C ARG A 96 6.83 2.29 -10.00
N LEU A 97 5.98 2.95 -10.80
CA LEU A 97 4.53 2.87 -10.62
C LEU A 97 3.98 1.50 -10.98
N THR A 98 4.51 0.86 -12.02
CA THR A 98 4.11 -0.48 -12.43
C THR A 98 4.46 -1.50 -11.36
N ALA A 99 5.71 -1.51 -10.89
CA ALA A 99 6.15 -2.40 -9.82
C ALA A 99 5.32 -2.21 -8.53
N ARG A 100 4.97 -0.97 -8.19
CA ARG A 100 4.12 -0.69 -7.04
C ARG A 100 2.69 -1.21 -7.22
N ARG A 101 2.12 -1.07 -8.42
CA ARG A 101 0.78 -1.61 -8.73
C ARG A 101 0.77 -3.14 -8.67
N GLU A 102 1.78 -3.78 -9.25
CA GLU A 102 1.92 -5.24 -9.22
C GLU A 102 2.09 -5.76 -7.79
N TYR A 103 2.92 -5.11 -6.99
CA TYR A 103 3.07 -5.43 -5.58
C TYR A 103 1.76 -5.30 -4.81
N ASN A 104 1.04 -4.18 -4.98
CA ASN A 104 -0.24 -3.97 -4.31
C ASN A 104 -1.30 -5.00 -4.79
N ALA A 105 -1.33 -5.33 -6.08
CA ALA A 105 -2.23 -6.34 -6.61
C ALA A 105 -1.95 -7.73 -5.99
N LEU A 106 -0.67 -8.10 -5.88
CA LEU A 106 -0.26 -9.35 -5.24
C LEU A 106 -0.68 -9.39 -3.76
N MET A 107 -0.47 -8.29 -3.02
CA MET A 107 -0.89 -8.18 -1.62
C MET A 107 -2.40 -8.32 -1.46
N ASN A 108 -3.18 -7.70 -2.35
CA ASN A 108 -4.64 -7.82 -2.33
C ASN A 108 -5.10 -9.26 -2.57
N VAL A 109 -4.49 -9.96 -3.53
CA VAL A 109 -4.80 -11.37 -3.80
C VAL A 109 -4.45 -12.26 -2.60
N GLN A 110 -3.30 -12.03 -1.96
CA GLN A 110 -2.94 -12.76 -0.74
C GLN A 110 -3.96 -12.54 0.38
N GLN A 111 -4.40 -11.31 0.57
CA GLN A 111 -5.40 -10.97 1.57
C GLN A 111 -6.77 -11.61 1.26
N GLU A 112 -7.17 -11.63 0.00
CA GLU A 112 -8.40 -12.31 -0.45
C GLU A 112 -8.35 -13.82 -0.19
N ILE A 113 -7.22 -14.47 -0.49
CA ILE A 113 -7.03 -15.89 -0.22
C ILE A 113 -7.16 -16.16 1.29
N LEU A 114 -6.47 -15.39 2.13
CA LEU A 114 -6.54 -15.56 3.58
C LEU A 114 -7.94 -15.28 4.15
N ASN A 115 -8.69 -14.36 3.56
CA ASN A 115 -10.07 -14.09 3.95
C ASN A 115 -11.08 -15.15 3.45
N SER A 116 -10.72 -15.92 2.42
CA SER A 116 -11.57 -17.03 1.91
C SER A 116 -11.44 -18.31 2.76
N ILE A 117 -10.44 -18.40 3.63
CA ILE A 117 -10.26 -19.52 4.56
C ILE A 117 -11.30 -19.39 5.68
N GLU A 118 -12.02 -20.49 5.95
CA GLU A 118 -13.02 -20.55 7.04
C GLU A 118 -12.38 -20.57 8.42
N GLU A 119 -11.10 -20.95 8.50
CA GLU A 119 -10.34 -20.94 9.74
C GLU A 119 -9.90 -19.52 10.10
N ALA A 120 -9.99 -19.19 11.38
CA ALA A 120 -9.51 -17.91 11.88
C ALA A 120 -7.98 -17.87 11.88
N VAL A 121 -7.41 -16.83 11.26
CA VAL A 121 -5.96 -16.65 11.10
C VAL A 121 -5.53 -15.36 11.77
N LEU A 122 -4.49 -15.45 12.60
CA LEU A 122 -3.73 -14.30 13.12
C LEU A 122 -2.25 -14.48 12.78
N ILE A 123 -1.57 -13.39 12.45
CA ILE A 123 -0.11 -13.38 12.30
C ILE A 123 0.45 -12.27 13.17
N PHE A 124 1.44 -12.61 14.00
CA PHE A 124 2.17 -11.70 14.85
C PHE A 124 3.59 -11.55 14.34
N ALA A 125 4.07 -10.32 14.25
CA ALA A 125 5.48 -10.05 13.93
C ALA A 125 6.39 -10.52 15.06
N SER A 126 7.70 -10.60 14.82
CA SER A 126 8.72 -11.03 15.80
C SER A 126 8.74 -10.17 17.09
N ASN A 127 8.23 -8.94 17.03
CA ASN A 127 8.05 -8.07 18.21
C ASN A 127 6.77 -8.35 19.00
N GLY A 128 6.00 -9.39 18.62
CA GLY A 128 4.75 -9.80 19.28
C GLY A 128 3.53 -8.93 18.96
N ARG A 129 3.62 -8.01 17.98
CA ARG A 129 2.50 -7.18 17.55
C ARG A 129 1.73 -7.84 16.41
N LEU A 130 0.40 -7.68 16.44
CA LEU A 130 -0.49 -8.18 15.39
C LEU A 130 -0.13 -7.52 14.04
N GLN A 131 0.10 -8.35 13.04
CA GLN A 131 0.43 -7.93 11.68
C GLN A 131 -0.71 -8.22 10.69
N PHE A 132 -1.44 -9.30 10.94
CA PHE A 132 -2.54 -9.72 10.08
C PHE A 132 -3.62 -10.45 10.88
N TYR A 133 -4.86 -10.29 10.45
CA TYR A 133 -6.01 -11.10 10.84
C TYR A 133 -6.96 -11.24 9.64
N ASN A 134 -7.74 -12.33 9.61
CA ASN A 134 -8.76 -12.52 8.59
C ASN A 134 -10.19 -12.32 9.16
N GLN A 135 -11.17 -12.25 8.26
CA GLN A 135 -12.57 -12.05 8.64
C GLN A 135 -13.12 -13.21 9.49
N ALA A 136 -12.63 -14.44 9.27
CA ALA A 136 -13.03 -15.60 10.08
C ALA A 136 -12.67 -15.42 11.57
N TYR A 137 -11.54 -14.78 11.87
CA TYR A 137 -11.16 -14.43 13.23
C TYR A 137 -12.13 -13.40 13.85
N VAL A 138 -12.47 -12.35 13.12
CA VAL A 138 -13.44 -11.33 13.56
C VAL A 138 -14.78 -12.00 13.89
N ASN A 139 -15.27 -12.85 12.99
CA ASN A 139 -16.54 -13.56 13.17
C ASN A 139 -16.51 -14.58 14.32
N LEU A 140 -15.37 -15.26 14.52
CA LEU A 140 -15.22 -16.26 15.58
C LEU A 140 -15.28 -15.64 16.97
N TRP A 141 -14.67 -14.46 17.15
CA TRP A 141 -14.48 -13.83 18.45
C TRP A 141 -15.27 -12.54 18.64
N ASP A 142 -16.14 -12.16 17.68
CA ASP A 142 -16.85 -10.86 17.68
C ASP A 142 -15.88 -9.71 17.98
N ALA A 143 -14.74 -9.72 17.28
CA ALA A 143 -13.61 -8.87 17.58
C ALA A 143 -13.81 -7.44 17.05
N ASP A 144 -13.42 -6.45 17.84
CA ASP A 144 -13.42 -5.03 17.42
C ASP A 144 -12.26 -4.77 16.45
N GLU A 145 -12.60 -4.56 15.18
CA GLU A 145 -11.63 -4.27 14.13
C GLU A 145 -10.84 -2.97 14.37
N ILE A 146 -11.44 -1.96 15.02
CA ILE A 146 -10.73 -0.71 15.36
C ILE A 146 -9.60 -0.98 16.37
N MET A 147 -9.84 -1.91 17.28
CA MET A 147 -8.83 -2.37 18.24
C MET A 147 -7.73 -3.16 17.52
N LEU A 148 -8.10 -4.09 16.64
CA LEU A 148 -7.14 -4.91 15.89
C LEU A 148 -6.24 -4.07 14.96
N GLN A 149 -6.76 -3.01 14.35
CA GLN A 149 -6.00 -2.08 13.50
C GLN A 149 -4.90 -1.30 14.25
N LYS A 150 -4.94 -1.30 15.59
CA LYS A 150 -3.88 -0.68 16.42
C LYS A 150 -2.68 -1.61 16.65
N GLU A 151 -2.64 -2.73 15.95
CA GLU A 151 -1.55 -3.73 16.06
C GLU A 151 -1.32 -4.19 17.52
N PRO A 152 -2.38 -4.66 18.23
CA PRO A 152 -2.24 -5.08 19.61
C PRO A 152 -1.34 -6.31 19.76
N SER A 153 -0.83 -6.54 20.96
CA SER A 153 -0.23 -7.81 21.33
C SER A 153 -1.31 -8.88 21.53
N PHE A 154 -0.91 -10.16 21.46
CA PHE A 154 -1.87 -11.24 21.72
C PHE A 154 -2.46 -11.19 23.13
N ALA A 155 -1.69 -10.75 24.11
CA ALA A 155 -2.16 -10.56 25.47
C ALA A 155 -3.26 -9.49 25.56
N GLU A 156 -3.13 -8.38 24.83
CA GLU A 156 -4.17 -7.34 24.75
C GLU A 156 -5.42 -7.86 24.06
N ILE A 157 -5.27 -8.66 23.01
CA ILE A 157 -6.38 -9.33 22.32
C ILE A 157 -7.14 -10.26 23.28
N LEU A 158 -6.44 -11.11 24.02
CA LEU A 158 -7.04 -12.04 25.00
C LEU A 158 -7.86 -11.30 26.06
N GLU A 159 -7.44 -10.13 26.50
CA GLU A 159 -8.21 -9.35 27.47
C GLU A 159 -9.59 -8.96 26.93
N THR A 160 -9.71 -8.65 25.65
CA THR A 160 -11.01 -8.34 25.03
C THR A 160 -11.90 -9.57 24.92
N GLN A 161 -11.30 -10.77 24.87
CA GLN A 161 -12.01 -12.04 24.75
C GLN A 161 -12.39 -12.68 26.09
N LYS A 162 -11.98 -12.08 27.21
CA LYS A 162 -12.24 -12.60 28.58
C LYS A 162 -13.70 -12.99 28.82
N THR A 163 -14.64 -12.27 28.24
CA THR A 163 -16.08 -12.52 28.38
C THR A 163 -16.50 -13.89 27.83
N PHE A 164 -15.79 -14.42 26.83
CA PHE A 164 -16.05 -15.77 26.31
C PHE A 164 -15.61 -16.89 27.25
N PHE A 165 -14.82 -16.60 28.27
CA PHE A 165 -14.28 -17.55 29.22
C PHE A 165 -14.92 -17.42 30.63
N SER A 166 -16.16 -16.99 30.69
CA SER A 166 -16.89 -16.69 31.94
C SER A 166 -17.01 -17.86 32.93
N ARG A 167 -16.76 -19.11 32.49
CA ARG A 167 -16.79 -20.32 33.33
C ARG A 167 -15.44 -20.69 33.95
N VAL A 168 -14.38 -19.94 33.62
CA VAL A 168 -13.03 -20.19 34.10
C VAL A 168 -12.85 -19.49 35.44
N SER A 169 -12.40 -20.22 36.45
CA SER A 169 -12.21 -19.70 37.81
C SER A 169 -10.98 -18.79 37.94
N ASP A 170 -9.94 -19.07 37.16
CA ASP A 170 -8.69 -18.28 37.16
C ASP A 170 -8.36 -17.86 35.73
N TRP A 171 -8.69 -16.61 35.41
CA TRP A 171 -8.42 -16.03 34.10
C TRP A 171 -6.93 -15.79 33.84
N GLU A 172 -6.18 -15.37 34.85
CA GLU A 172 -4.76 -15.05 34.71
C GLU A 172 -3.93 -16.32 34.44
N GLU A 173 -4.29 -17.43 35.09
CA GLU A 173 -3.67 -18.74 34.80
C GLU A 173 -3.98 -19.20 33.39
N LEU A 174 -5.25 -19.19 32.97
CA LEU A 174 -5.64 -19.56 31.61
C LEU A 174 -4.93 -18.68 30.52
N LYS A 175 -4.92 -17.38 30.74
CA LYS A 175 -4.25 -16.44 29.84
C LYS A 175 -2.76 -16.75 29.70
N LYS A 176 -2.08 -17.02 30.80
CA LYS A 176 -0.68 -17.40 30.83
C LYS A 176 -0.44 -18.70 30.07
N ASP A 177 -1.29 -19.68 30.22
CA ASP A 177 -1.21 -20.96 29.53
C ASP A 177 -1.40 -20.80 28.02
N ILE A 178 -2.39 -20.03 27.61
CA ILE A 178 -2.62 -19.72 26.19
C ILE A 178 -1.38 -19.05 25.59
N LEU A 179 -0.84 -18.02 26.25
CA LEU A 179 0.36 -17.31 25.79
C LEU A 179 1.55 -18.25 25.69
N ASN A 180 1.75 -19.11 26.68
CA ASN A 180 2.84 -20.08 26.64
C ASN A 180 2.71 -21.07 25.48
N HIS A 181 1.51 -21.59 25.18
CA HIS A 181 1.29 -22.48 24.05
C HIS A 181 1.55 -21.80 22.70
N ILE A 182 1.07 -20.57 22.53
CA ILE A 182 1.21 -19.86 21.24
C ILE A 182 2.66 -19.44 20.97
N PHE A 183 3.38 -18.98 22.00
CA PHE A 183 4.73 -18.47 21.84
C PHE A 183 5.82 -19.50 22.20
N SER A 184 5.44 -20.71 22.63
CA SER A 184 6.40 -21.82 22.73
C SER A 184 6.74 -22.32 21.33
N SER A 185 7.96 -22.79 21.15
CA SER A 185 8.41 -23.38 19.87
C SER A 185 7.74 -24.74 19.56
N ALA A 186 6.80 -25.19 20.36
CA ALA A 186 6.10 -26.45 20.17
C ALA A 186 4.90 -26.25 19.23
N THR A 187 4.88 -26.95 18.13
CA THR A 187 3.78 -27.02 17.14
C THR A 187 2.65 -27.93 17.67
N GLU A 188 2.29 -27.80 18.95
CA GLU A 188 1.24 -28.62 19.55
C GLU A 188 -0.11 -27.91 19.48
N ALA A 189 -1.12 -28.67 19.02
CA ALA A 189 -2.49 -28.20 19.06
C ALA A 189 -3.00 -28.11 20.51
N PHE A 190 -3.70 -27.05 20.83
CA PHE A 190 -4.42 -26.93 22.10
C PHE A 190 -5.85 -26.49 21.85
N SER A 191 -6.72 -26.79 22.82
CA SER A 191 -8.15 -26.49 22.68
C SER A 191 -8.59 -25.46 23.71
N LEU A 192 -9.37 -24.49 23.26
CA LEU A 192 -10.07 -23.52 24.10
C LEU A 192 -11.56 -23.86 24.16
N ASN A 193 -12.13 -23.86 25.35
CA ASN A 193 -13.56 -24.05 25.53
C ASN A 193 -14.20 -22.72 25.92
N ARG A 194 -15.06 -22.20 25.07
CA ARG A 194 -15.82 -20.98 25.30
C ARG A 194 -17.02 -21.29 26.24
N GLY A 195 -17.43 -20.30 27.01
CA GLY A 195 -18.56 -20.39 27.92
C GLY A 195 -19.93 -20.68 27.26
N ASP A 196 -20.03 -20.36 25.95
CA ASP A 196 -21.19 -20.64 25.11
C ASP A 196 -21.23 -22.08 24.55
N GLY A 197 -20.25 -22.92 24.88
CA GLY A 197 -20.15 -24.32 24.42
C GLY A 197 -19.37 -24.50 23.14
N VAL A 198 -18.86 -23.44 22.53
CA VAL A 198 -17.98 -23.53 21.36
C VAL A 198 -16.61 -24.00 21.79
N ARG A 199 -16.09 -25.03 21.13
CA ARG A 199 -14.69 -25.47 21.25
C ARG A 199 -13.90 -24.92 20.08
N VAL A 200 -12.73 -24.33 20.36
CA VAL A 200 -11.81 -23.79 19.38
C VAL A 200 -10.49 -24.54 19.49
N GLU A 201 -10.10 -25.19 18.40
CA GLU A 201 -8.78 -25.81 18.28
C GLU A 201 -7.80 -24.79 17.71
N CYS A 202 -6.68 -24.59 18.41
CA CYS A 202 -5.67 -23.61 18.09
C CYS A 202 -4.36 -24.31 17.71
N PHE A 203 -3.73 -23.81 16.65
CA PHE A 203 -2.42 -24.24 16.17
C PHE A 203 -1.53 -23.01 16.02
N SER A 204 -0.30 -23.08 16.48
CA SER A 204 0.69 -22.03 16.23
C SER A 204 1.86 -22.57 15.43
N SER A 205 2.42 -21.74 14.55
CA SER A 205 3.62 -22.08 13.79
C SER A 205 4.50 -20.86 13.60
N LEU A 206 5.82 -21.09 13.68
CA LEU A 206 6.81 -20.06 13.35
C LEU A 206 7.01 -20.00 11.84
N LEU A 207 6.91 -18.81 11.27
CA LEU A 207 7.15 -18.53 9.86
C LEU A 207 8.63 -18.21 9.59
N SER A 208 9.04 -18.25 8.33
CA SER A 208 10.43 -18.02 7.90
C SER A 208 10.99 -16.62 8.22
N ASN A 209 10.11 -15.66 8.47
CA ASN A 209 10.44 -14.27 8.85
C ASN A 209 10.37 -14.03 10.37
N GLU A 210 10.40 -15.09 11.17
CA GLU A 210 10.27 -15.06 12.64
C GLU A 210 8.88 -14.56 13.13
N SER A 211 7.90 -14.42 12.24
CA SER A 211 6.51 -14.16 12.63
C SER A 211 5.84 -15.44 13.11
N ILE A 212 4.86 -15.31 13.97
CA ILE A 212 4.07 -16.42 14.49
C ILE A 212 2.69 -16.39 13.86
N MET A 213 2.31 -17.47 13.19
CA MET A 213 0.96 -17.66 12.69
C MET A 213 0.16 -18.50 13.69
N VAL A 214 -1.06 -18.05 13.99
CA VAL A 214 -2.03 -18.77 14.83
C VAL A 214 -3.26 -19.08 13.98
N LEU A 215 -3.57 -20.35 13.85
CA LEU A 215 -4.78 -20.86 13.23
C LEU A 215 -5.77 -21.30 14.30
N MET A 216 -7.04 -20.96 14.13
CA MET A 216 -8.10 -21.35 15.06
C MET A 216 -9.27 -21.94 14.28
N HIS A 217 -9.60 -23.16 14.61
CA HIS A 217 -10.71 -23.90 14.00
C HIS A 217 -11.84 -24.09 15.00
N LYS A 218 -13.06 -23.70 14.60
CA LYS A 218 -14.26 -23.90 15.42
C LYS A 218 -14.75 -25.33 15.26
N THR A 219 -14.78 -26.09 16.37
CA THR A 219 -15.42 -27.39 16.44
C THR A 219 -16.76 -27.26 17.18
N VAL A 220 -17.83 -27.72 16.54
CA VAL A 220 -19.13 -27.79 17.22
C VAL A 220 -19.14 -29.13 17.96
N SER A 221 -19.29 -29.10 19.30
CA SER A 221 -19.56 -30.34 20.05
C SER A 221 -20.89 -30.93 19.57
N ALA A 222 -20.81 -32.18 19.08
CA ALA A 222 -21.98 -32.94 18.69
C ALA A 222 -22.87 -33.27 19.92
#